data_17109295ec88f5e60b3bebe2faaf2e91
#
_entry.id   17109295ec88f5e60b3bebe2faaf2e91
#
_cell.length_a   1.000
_cell.length_b   1.000
_cell.length_c   1.000
_cell.angle_alpha   90.00
_cell.angle_beta   90.00
_cell.angle_gamma   90.00
#
_symmetry.space_group_name_H-M   'P 1'
#
loop_
_entity.id
_entity.type
_entity.pdbx_description
1 polymer ?
#
loop_
_entity_poly.entity_id
_entity_poly.type
_entity_poly.pdbx_seq_one_letter_code
_entity_poly.pdbx_strand_id
1 'polypeptide(L)'
;MLSKKIKIMAKVEQMLRLRYIEEFLRSRKKGASYKDIERYLEHKFAEAGRELKFTERTFQRDKENICDLFKISIEYNRKRNVYYIAEDKENDVHDVFDNLLLVEAYKQADCNKNIMLFERRKARGLENLNGIIHAITHRKVLSFQYEKFDSNEVNYRAVEPYVLKEFRHRWYLIGKEHKPQDGNTMMKTFGLDRITDLDIKNTSFQRDDYYPDKIFEYSFGIISSEEESQKILISCDWQQGQYIKSMPFHHSQIVEKEDKSKNEVVISLFLKPTYDFERELLSYGSGIKVLAPESFKKRLKEEVHNMYTMYKK
;
A
#
# COMPACT_ATOMS: atom_id res chain seq x y z
N MET A 1 14.89 22.70 -21.88
CA MET A 1 13.98 22.54 -20.73
C MET A 1 12.50 22.36 -21.12
N LEU A 2 11.93 23.13 -22.06
CA LEU A 2 10.52 23.00 -22.49
C LEU A 2 10.15 21.59 -23.01
N SER A 3 10.97 20.97 -23.85
CA SER A 3 10.71 19.63 -24.42
C SER A 3 10.60 18.51 -23.37
N LYS A 4 11.39 18.57 -22.29
CA LYS A 4 11.30 17.61 -21.17
C LYS A 4 10.00 17.81 -20.36
N LYS A 5 9.60 19.06 -20.14
CA LYS A 5 8.37 19.41 -19.41
C LYS A 5 7.13 18.96 -20.20
N ILE A 6 7.10 19.14 -21.51
CA ILE A 6 6.01 18.68 -22.39
C ILE A 6 5.91 17.14 -22.40
N LYS A 7 7.03 16.39 -22.46
CA LYS A 7 7.02 14.93 -22.41
C LYS A 7 6.50 14.40 -21.07
N ILE A 8 6.82 15.05 -19.95
CA ILE A 8 6.34 14.66 -18.63
C ILE A 8 4.84 14.93 -18.52
N MET A 9 4.35 16.07 -18.98
CA MET A 9 2.92 16.38 -18.97
C MET A 9 2.12 15.40 -19.82
N ALA A 10 2.57 15.03 -21.02
CA ALA A 10 1.90 14.06 -21.87
C ALA A 10 1.82 12.66 -21.23
N LYS A 11 2.84 12.23 -20.48
CA LYS A 11 2.80 10.98 -19.72
C LYS A 11 1.79 11.02 -18.58
N VAL A 12 1.72 12.11 -17.84
CA VAL A 12 0.74 12.29 -16.75
C VAL A 12 -0.68 12.29 -17.30
N GLU A 13 -0.96 12.99 -18.40
CA GLU A 13 -2.28 12.97 -19.04
C GLU A 13 -2.68 11.58 -19.53
N GLN A 14 -1.73 10.83 -20.09
CA GLN A 14 -1.97 9.44 -20.44
C GLN A 14 -2.35 8.59 -19.21
N MET A 15 -1.58 8.69 -18.13
CA MET A 15 -1.84 7.91 -16.91
C MET A 15 -3.19 8.25 -16.28
N LEU A 16 -3.56 9.54 -16.21
CA LEU A 16 -4.89 9.95 -15.75
C LEU A 16 -6.01 9.35 -16.62
N ARG A 17 -5.84 9.36 -17.94
CA ARG A 17 -6.81 8.80 -18.86
C ARG A 17 -6.96 7.29 -18.66
N LEU A 18 -5.85 6.55 -18.49
CA LEU A 18 -5.88 5.11 -18.19
C LEU A 18 -6.67 4.84 -16.91
N ARG A 19 -6.42 5.60 -15.84
CA ARG A 19 -7.10 5.44 -14.56
C ARG A 19 -8.60 5.72 -14.67
N TYR A 20 -8.98 6.83 -15.30
CA TYR A 20 -10.39 7.19 -15.46
C TYR A 20 -11.16 6.19 -16.33
N ILE A 21 -10.55 5.62 -17.37
CA ILE A 21 -11.19 4.57 -18.19
C ILE A 21 -11.41 3.31 -17.35
N GLU A 22 -10.42 2.89 -16.61
CA GLU A 22 -10.48 1.71 -15.74
C GLU A 22 -11.56 1.89 -14.66
N GLU A 23 -11.54 2.99 -13.92
CA GLU A 23 -12.54 3.34 -12.89
C GLU A 23 -13.97 3.34 -13.47
N PHE A 24 -14.14 3.97 -14.63
CA PHE A 24 -15.45 4.03 -15.28
C PHE A 24 -15.97 2.66 -15.68
N LEU A 25 -15.13 1.83 -16.29
CA LEU A 25 -15.51 0.46 -16.67
C LEU A 25 -15.82 -0.41 -15.44
N ARG A 26 -15.08 -0.25 -14.35
CA ARG A 26 -15.32 -0.94 -13.07
C ARG A 26 -16.66 -0.56 -12.46
N SER A 27 -17.01 0.72 -12.51
CA SER A 27 -18.31 1.22 -12.04
C SER A 27 -19.50 0.73 -12.87
N ARG A 28 -19.25 0.25 -14.10
CA ARG A 28 -20.28 -0.15 -15.09
C ARG A 28 -20.31 -1.65 -15.31
N LYS A 29 -20.90 -2.42 -14.37
CA LYS A 29 -21.03 -3.89 -14.47
C LYS A 29 -21.65 -4.38 -15.79
N LYS A 30 -22.44 -3.56 -16.48
CA LYS A 30 -23.04 -3.87 -17.77
C LYS A 30 -22.17 -3.47 -18.98
N GLY A 31 -21.01 -2.88 -18.72
CA GLY A 31 -20.10 -2.31 -19.73
C GLY A 31 -20.51 -0.90 -20.15
N ALA A 32 -19.66 -0.27 -20.95
CA ALA A 32 -19.86 1.08 -21.50
C ALA A 32 -19.45 1.13 -22.97
N SER A 33 -20.16 1.93 -23.78
CA SER A 33 -19.78 2.18 -25.18
C SER A 33 -18.57 3.13 -25.23
N TYR A 34 -17.88 3.17 -26.40
CA TYR A 34 -16.82 4.15 -26.64
C TYR A 34 -17.29 5.59 -26.34
N LYS A 35 -18.51 5.95 -26.83
CA LYS A 35 -19.07 7.29 -26.60
C LYS A 35 -19.33 7.60 -25.12
N ASP A 36 -19.71 6.60 -24.32
CA ASP A 36 -19.88 6.81 -22.88
C ASP A 36 -18.56 7.05 -22.18
N ILE A 37 -17.52 6.30 -22.59
CA ILE A 37 -16.14 6.46 -22.08
C ILE A 37 -15.60 7.85 -22.48
N GLU A 38 -15.75 8.24 -23.73
CA GLU A 38 -15.33 9.54 -24.23
C GLU A 38 -15.97 10.69 -23.46
N ARG A 39 -17.30 10.67 -23.30
CA ARG A 39 -18.06 11.68 -22.53
C ARG A 39 -17.60 11.76 -21.06
N TYR A 40 -17.36 10.60 -20.44
CA TYR A 40 -16.88 10.56 -19.07
C TYR A 40 -15.49 11.19 -18.96
N LEU A 41 -14.59 10.88 -19.88
CA LEU A 41 -13.25 11.47 -19.92
C LEU A 41 -13.30 12.98 -20.19
N GLU A 42 -14.13 13.45 -21.13
CA GLU A 42 -14.31 14.89 -21.38
C GLU A 42 -14.71 15.62 -20.12
N HIS A 43 -15.67 15.08 -19.36
CA HIS A 43 -16.10 15.66 -18.09
C HIS A 43 -14.97 15.69 -17.06
N LYS A 44 -14.25 14.58 -16.86
CA LYS A 44 -13.13 14.50 -15.92
C LYS A 44 -11.97 15.43 -16.26
N PHE A 45 -11.66 15.55 -17.54
CA PHE A 45 -10.60 16.46 -17.99
C PHE A 45 -11.03 17.93 -17.89
N ALA A 46 -12.29 18.23 -18.17
CA ALA A 46 -12.84 19.58 -17.97
C ALA A 46 -12.85 20.01 -16.49
N GLU A 47 -13.24 19.12 -15.57
CA GLU A 47 -13.12 19.32 -14.12
C GLU A 47 -11.69 19.66 -13.71
N ALA A 48 -10.70 19.04 -14.36
CA ALA A 48 -9.29 19.29 -14.14
C ALA A 48 -8.73 20.54 -14.89
N GLY A 49 -9.59 21.31 -15.58
CA GLY A 49 -9.17 22.47 -16.37
C GLY A 49 -8.28 22.09 -17.57
N ARG A 50 -8.46 20.89 -18.14
CA ARG A 50 -7.64 20.33 -19.22
C ARG A 50 -8.46 20.05 -20.47
N GLU A 51 -7.82 20.17 -21.62
CA GLU A 51 -8.39 19.75 -22.90
C GLU A 51 -8.07 18.27 -23.14
N LEU A 52 -9.09 17.46 -23.46
CA LEU A 52 -8.94 16.06 -23.80
C LEU A 52 -8.65 15.89 -25.29
N LYS A 53 -7.57 15.20 -25.64
CA LYS A 53 -7.31 14.67 -26.98
C LYS A 53 -7.51 13.16 -26.98
N PHE A 54 -8.70 12.73 -27.39
CA PHE A 54 -9.09 11.31 -27.35
C PHE A 54 -9.72 10.88 -28.69
N THR A 55 -9.31 9.75 -29.20
CA THR A 55 -9.80 9.13 -30.43
C THR A 55 -9.93 7.64 -30.22
N GLU A 56 -10.69 6.94 -31.07
CA GLU A 56 -10.79 5.47 -31.04
C GLU A 56 -9.41 4.79 -31.07
N ARG A 57 -8.49 5.30 -31.90
CA ARG A 57 -7.11 4.79 -31.95
C ARG A 57 -6.38 4.98 -30.62
N THR A 58 -6.60 6.14 -29.97
CA THR A 58 -6.03 6.40 -28.64
C THR A 58 -6.61 5.44 -27.61
N PHE A 59 -7.94 5.24 -27.68
CA PHE A 59 -8.63 4.30 -26.78
C PHE A 59 -8.13 2.86 -26.93
N GLN A 60 -7.92 2.35 -28.16
CA GLN A 60 -7.41 0.98 -28.34
C GLN A 60 -6.03 0.79 -27.71
N ARG A 61 -5.12 1.75 -27.92
CA ARG A 61 -3.81 1.74 -27.27
C ARG A 61 -3.90 1.84 -25.75
N ASP A 62 -4.77 2.71 -25.27
CA ASP A 62 -4.96 2.88 -23.82
C ASP A 62 -5.57 1.63 -23.17
N LYS A 63 -6.50 0.94 -23.88
CA LYS A 63 -7.03 -0.35 -23.45
C LYS A 63 -5.94 -1.40 -23.27
N GLU A 64 -5.02 -1.53 -24.23
CA GLU A 64 -3.87 -2.43 -24.12
C GLU A 64 -2.99 -2.07 -22.90
N ASN A 65 -2.67 -0.79 -22.75
CA ASN A 65 -1.89 -0.32 -21.59
C ASN A 65 -2.61 -0.58 -20.25
N ILE A 66 -3.94 -0.42 -20.19
CA ILE A 66 -4.75 -0.71 -18.99
C ILE A 66 -4.66 -2.21 -18.67
N CYS A 67 -4.85 -3.08 -19.66
CA CYS A 67 -4.74 -4.52 -19.47
C CYS A 67 -3.36 -4.92 -18.93
N ASP A 68 -2.30 -4.35 -19.47
CA ASP A 68 -0.93 -4.63 -19.06
C ASP A 68 -0.61 -4.10 -17.67
N LEU A 69 -1.04 -2.87 -17.35
CA LEU A 69 -0.73 -2.20 -16.08
C LEU A 69 -1.56 -2.75 -14.93
N PHE A 70 -2.88 -2.87 -15.13
CA PHE A 70 -3.79 -3.29 -14.07
C PHE A 70 -4.03 -4.81 -14.03
N LYS A 71 -3.43 -5.56 -14.99
CA LYS A 71 -3.59 -7.02 -15.09
C LYS A 71 -5.06 -7.46 -15.19
N ILE A 72 -5.88 -6.65 -15.82
CA ILE A 72 -7.30 -6.90 -16.09
C ILE A 72 -7.50 -7.24 -17.57
N SER A 73 -8.61 -7.89 -17.91
CA SER A 73 -9.01 -8.13 -19.29
C SER A 73 -10.21 -7.25 -19.65
N ILE A 74 -10.04 -6.37 -20.65
CA ILE A 74 -11.12 -5.55 -21.19
C ILE A 74 -11.56 -6.15 -22.52
N GLU A 75 -12.79 -6.67 -22.54
CA GLU A 75 -13.41 -7.29 -23.72
C GLU A 75 -14.47 -6.38 -24.36
N TYR A 76 -14.78 -6.68 -25.62
CA TYR A 76 -15.81 -5.98 -26.37
C TYR A 76 -16.99 -6.90 -26.73
N ASN A 77 -18.17 -6.54 -26.26
CA ASN A 77 -19.39 -7.22 -26.61
C ASN A 77 -20.03 -6.58 -27.86
N ARG A 78 -19.92 -7.24 -29.01
CA ARG A 78 -20.44 -6.74 -30.29
C ARG A 78 -21.95 -6.56 -30.32
N LYS A 79 -22.72 -7.45 -29.65
CA LYS A 79 -24.21 -7.39 -29.66
C LYS A 79 -24.70 -6.16 -28.90
N ARG A 80 -24.00 -5.74 -27.86
CA ARG A 80 -24.38 -4.64 -26.99
C ARG A 80 -23.60 -3.36 -27.27
N ASN A 81 -22.60 -3.43 -28.14
CA ASN A 81 -21.67 -2.35 -28.47
C ASN A 81 -21.03 -1.71 -27.22
N VAL A 82 -20.51 -2.55 -26.31
CA VAL A 82 -19.92 -2.11 -25.05
C VAL A 82 -18.61 -2.82 -24.75
N TYR A 83 -17.70 -2.11 -24.09
CA TYR A 83 -16.49 -2.63 -23.44
C TYR A 83 -16.78 -2.92 -21.98
N TYR A 84 -16.20 -3.99 -21.43
CA TYR A 84 -16.38 -4.39 -20.03
C TYR A 84 -15.14 -5.12 -19.54
N ILE A 85 -14.93 -5.12 -18.21
CA ILE A 85 -13.86 -5.88 -17.57
C ILE A 85 -14.35 -7.32 -17.42
N ALA A 86 -13.67 -8.25 -18.08
CA ALA A 86 -14.01 -9.68 -18.08
C ALA A 86 -13.29 -10.44 -16.96
N GLU A 87 -12.01 -10.13 -16.70
CA GLU A 87 -11.24 -10.68 -15.62
C GLU A 87 -10.62 -9.55 -14.81
N ASP A 88 -10.76 -9.64 -13.49
CA ASP A 88 -10.22 -8.72 -12.52
C ASP A 88 -9.32 -9.50 -11.55
N LYS A 89 -8.00 -9.33 -11.69
CA LYS A 89 -7.05 -9.81 -10.68
C LYS A 89 -6.73 -8.62 -9.79
N GLU A 90 -7.05 -8.72 -8.50
CA GLU A 90 -6.65 -7.71 -7.52
C GLU A 90 -5.15 -7.42 -7.67
N ASN A 91 -4.82 -6.16 -7.80
CA ASN A 91 -3.45 -5.68 -7.97
C ASN A 91 -3.24 -4.40 -7.17
N ASP A 92 -2.12 -4.33 -6.45
CA ASP A 92 -1.65 -3.16 -5.66
C ASP A 92 -1.37 -1.91 -6.52
N VAL A 93 -1.56 -2.00 -7.83
CA VAL A 93 -1.33 -0.88 -8.79
C VAL A 93 -2.32 0.26 -8.59
N HIS A 94 -3.49 0.00 -8.01
CA HIS A 94 -4.50 1.03 -7.72
C HIS A 94 -3.93 2.13 -6.81
N ASP A 95 -3.24 1.78 -5.75
CA ASP A 95 -2.66 2.74 -4.80
C ASP A 95 -1.64 3.68 -5.45
N VAL A 96 -0.89 3.18 -6.44
CA VAL A 96 0.07 4.00 -7.20
C VAL A 96 -0.64 5.05 -8.04
N PHE A 97 -1.78 4.71 -8.67
CA PHE A 97 -2.56 5.65 -9.47
C PHE A 97 -3.34 6.65 -8.63
N ASP A 98 -3.83 6.26 -7.47
CA ASP A 98 -4.48 7.16 -6.52
C ASP A 98 -3.49 8.23 -6.00
N ASN A 99 -2.22 7.85 -5.78
CA ASN A 99 -1.15 8.80 -5.51
C ASN A 99 -0.91 9.77 -6.67
N LEU A 100 -1.08 9.33 -7.92
CA LEU A 100 -0.97 10.21 -9.09
C LEU A 100 -2.10 11.24 -9.15
N LEU A 101 -3.34 10.83 -8.88
CA LEU A 101 -4.50 11.73 -8.77
C LEU A 101 -4.26 12.77 -7.67
N LEU A 102 -3.70 12.36 -6.54
CA LEU A 102 -3.34 13.26 -5.45
C LEU A 102 -2.29 14.30 -5.88
N VAL A 103 -1.26 13.90 -6.63
CA VAL A 103 -0.24 14.82 -7.18
C VAL A 103 -0.88 15.84 -8.15
N GLU A 104 -1.83 15.41 -8.97
CA GLU A 104 -2.54 16.30 -9.88
C GLU A 104 -3.45 17.30 -9.14
N ALA A 105 -4.21 16.83 -8.16
CA ALA A 105 -5.01 17.70 -7.30
C ALA A 105 -4.13 18.73 -6.58
N TYR A 106 -2.95 18.33 -6.10
CA TYR A 106 -1.99 19.24 -5.49
C TYR A 106 -1.49 20.32 -6.44
N LYS A 107 -1.19 19.96 -7.70
CA LYS A 107 -0.77 20.95 -8.71
C LYS A 107 -1.87 21.98 -9.01
N GLN A 108 -3.14 21.55 -9.05
CA GLN A 108 -4.26 22.45 -9.22
C GLN A 108 -4.45 23.37 -8.00
N ALA A 109 -4.23 22.85 -6.81
CA ALA A 109 -4.33 23.59 -5.55
C ALA A 109 -3.19 24.60 -5.35
N ASP A 110 -2.05 24.49 -6.06
CA ASP A 110 -0.87 25.34 -5.90
C ASP A 110 -1.16 26.84 -6.18
N CYS A 111 -2.24 27.14 -6.90
CA CYS A 111 -2.77 28.50 -7.07
C CYS A 111 -3.46 29.04 -5.79
N ASN A 112 -3.79 28.18 -4.81
CA ASN A 112 -4.47 28.57 -3.58
C ASN A 112 -4.06 27.66 -2.41
N LYS A 113 -3.01 28.06 -1.69
CA LYS A 113 -2.31 27.29 -0.65
C LYS A 113 -3.18 26.77 0.52
N ASN A 114 -4.44 27.19 0.60
CA ASN A 114 -5.35 26.82 1.69
C ASN A 114 -6.40 25.77 1.29
N ILE A 115 -6.37 25.25 0.06
CA ILE A 115 -7.37 24.29 -0.43
C ILE A 115 -7.02 22.85 0.01
N MET A 116 -5.72 22.52 0.11
CA MET A 116 -5.26 21.20 0.50
C MET A 116 -4.32 21.30 1.70
N LEU A 117 -4.65 20.59 2.77
CA LEU A 117 -3.80 20.48 3.95
C LEU A 117 -3.25 19.06 4.02
N PHE A 118 -1.93 18.95 4.09
CA PHE A 118 -1.23 17.68 4.24
C PHE A 118 -0.75 17.47 5.67
N GLU A 119 -0.74 16.21 6.09
CA GLU A 119 -0.08 15.83 7.33
C GLU A 119 1.40 16.28 7.27
N ARG A 120 1.86 16.94 8.34
CA ARG A 120 3.23 17.46 8.40
C ARG A 120 4.28 16.38 8.66
N ARG A 121 3.85 15.23 9.18
CA ARG A 121 4.73 14.06 9.34
C ARG A 121 5.13 13.53 7.97
N LYS A 122 6.39 13.65 7.62
CA LYS A 122 6.92 13.16 6.35
C LYS A 122 7.79 11.94 6.59
N ALA A 123 7.55 10.88 5.83
CA ALA A 123 8.48 9.78 5.71
C ALA A 123 9.78 10.30 5.08
N ARG A 124 10.92 9.91 5.66
CA ARG A 124 12.26 10.17 5.10
C ARG A 124 12.75 8.93 4.36
N GLY A 125 13.82 9.07 3.57
CA GLY A 125 14.46 7.93 2.90
C GLY A 125 13.85 7.57 1.54
N LEU A 126 12.84 8.32 1.05
CA LEU A 126 12.25 8.09 -0.27
C LEU A 126 13.25 8.33 -1.42
N GLU A 127 14.25 9.16 -1.21
CA GLU A 127 15.37 9.40 -2.13
C GLU A 127 16.16 8.13 -2.44
N ASN A 128 16.15 7.16 -1.52
CA ASN A 128 16.85 5.88 -1.67
C ASN A 128 16.06 4.83 -2.48
N LEU A 129 14.74 5.03 -2.71
CA LEU A 129 13.87 4.02 -3.34
C LEU A 129 14.40 3.53 -4.69
N ASN A 130 14.74 4.45 -5.60
CA ASN A 130 15.18 4.07 -6.94
C ASN A 130 16.49 3.28 -6.93
N GLY A 131 17.44 3.66 -6.06
CA GLY A 131 18.70 2.94 -5.88
C GLY A 131 18.48 1.53 -5.34
N ILE A 132 17.60 1.40 -4.36
CA ILE A 132 17.26 0.09 -3.77
C ILE A 132 16.53 -0.80 -4.77
N ILE A 133 15.55 -0.27 -5.52
CA ILE A 133 14.85 -1.02 -6.59
C ILE A 133 15.85 -1.52 -7.62
N HIS A 134 16.79 -0.67 -8.06
CA HIS A 134 17.84 -1.07 -8.99
C HIS A 134 18.69 -2.22 -8.41
N ALA A 135 19.10 -2.13 -7.15
CA ALA A 135 19.90 -3.16 -6.49
C ALA A 135 19.13 -4.49 -6.35
N ILE A 136 17.86 -4.47 -6.00
CA ILE A 136 16.99 -5.66 -5.95
C ILE A 136 16.91 -6.32 -7.33
N THR A 137 16.59 -5.53 -8.36
CA THR A 137 16.40 -6.01 -9.73
C THR A 137 17.67 -6.65 -10.30
N HIS A 138 18.84 -6.05 -10.01
CA HIS A 138 20.13 -6.52 -10.52
C HIS A 138 20.91 -7.39 -9.53
N ARG A 139 20.27 -7.76 -8.40
CA ARG A 139 20.88 -8.60 -7.35
C ARG A 139 22.21 -8.07 -6.86
N LYS A 140 22.28 -6.76 -6.63
CA LYS A 140 23.48 -6.06 -6.14
C LYS A 140 23.41 -5.87 -4.64
N VAL A 141 24.58 -6.05 -3.98
CA VAL A 141 24.71 -5.77 -2.56
C VAL A 141 24.64 -4.26 -2.32
N LEU A 142 23.88 -3.87 -1.34
CA LEU A 142 23.81 -2.50 -0.83
C LEU A 142 24.76 -2.34 0.37
N SER A 143 25.36 -1.18 0.49
CA SER A 143 26.02 -0.78 1.72
C SER A 143 25.50 0.58 2.16
N PHE A 144 25.33 0.76 3.46
CA PHE A 144 24.81 2.00 4.04
C PHE A 144 25.15 2.11 5.53
N GLN A 145 25.05 3.31 6.07
CA GLN A 145 25.02 3.54 7.50
C GLN A 145 23.56 3.41 7.98
N TYR A 146 23.37 2.74 9.11
CA TYR A 146 22.06 2.49 9.70
C TYR A 146 22.02 2.91 11.14
N GLU A 147 21.12 3.84 11.47
CA GLU A 147 20.88 4.32 12.82
C GLU A 147 19.87 3.42 13.54
N LYS A 148 20.26 2.88 14.70
CA LYS A 148 19.34 2.15 15.57
C LYS A 148 18.69 3.10 16.57
N PHE A 149 17.37 2.98 16.73
CA PHE A 149 16.63 3.85 17.68
C PHE A 149 16.81 3.46 19.15
N ASP A 150 17.20 2.23 19.42
CA ASP A 150 17.40 1.71 20.78
C ASP A 150 18.72 2.18 21.42
N SER A 151 19.75 2.35 20.61
CA SER A 151 21.10 2.68 21.09
C SER A 151 21.68 3.97 20.52
N ASN A 152 20.98 4.61 19.56
CA ASN A 152 21.50 5.73 18.74
C ASN A 152 22.85 5.42 18.06
N GLU A 153 23.19 4.14 17.96
CA GLU A 153 24.42 3.71 17.28
C GLU A 153 24.21 3.73 15.76
N VAL A 154 25.18 4.31 15.07
CA VAL A 154 25.27 4.26 13.62
C VAL A 154 26.20 3.15 13.24
N ASN A 155 25.69 2.13 12.58
CA ASN A 155 26.47 0.95 12.17
C ASN A 155 26.46 0.83 10.65
N TYR A 156 27.65 0.50 10.11
CA TYR A 156 27.78 0.15 8.71
C TYR A 156 27.11 -1.21 8.44
N ARG A 157 26.33 -1.28 7.39
CA ARG A 157 25.63 -2.50 6.96
C ARG A 157 25.94 -2.80 5.50
N ALA A 158 26.19 -4.07 5.20
CA ALA A 158 26.20 -4.60 3.85
C ALA A 158 25.01 -5.58 3.74
N VAL A 159 24.10 -5.33 2.81
CA VAL A 159 22.80 -6.02 2.75
C VAL A 159 22.52 -6.52 1.34
N GLU A 160 22.06 -7.74 1.26
CA GLU A 160 21.44 -8.35 0.08
C GLU A 160 19.97 -7.96 0.07
N PRO A 161 19.54 -7.03 -0.80
CA PRO A 161 18.16 -6.53 -0.79
C PRO A 161 17.20 -7.49 -1.48
N TYR A 162 16.04 -7.75 -0.88
CA TYR A 162 15.05 -8.69 -1.40
C TYR A 162 13.74 -8.01 -1.81
N VAL A 163 13.17 -7.17 -0.94
CA VAL A 163 11.88 -6.51 -1.21
C VAL A 163 11.78 -5.19 -0.45
N LEU A 164 11.01 -4.27 -1.02
CA LEU A 164 10.54 -3.05 -0.36
C LEU A 164 9.10 -3.25 0.08
N LYS A 165 8.80 -2.91 1.35
CA LYS A 165 7.45 -2.96 1.91
C LYS A 165 7.07 -1.60 2.48
N GLU A 166 5.89 -1.12 2.12
CA GLU A 166 5.29 0.07 2.73
C GLU A 166 4.43 -0.33 3.93
N PHE A 167 4.49 0.47 5.00
CA PHE A 167 3.57 0.39 6.11
C PHE A 167 3.46 1.74 6.83
N ARG A 168 2.25 2.25 6.99
CA ARG A 168 1.96 3.53 7.68
C ARG A 168 2.80 4.70 7.16
N HIS A 169 2.84 4.83 5.83
CA HIS A 169 3.61 5.87 5.12
C HIS A 169 5.12 5.80 5.32
N ARG A 170 5.67 4.68 5.78
CA ARG A 170 7.10 4.41 5.84
C ARG A 170 7.46 3.25 4.94
N TRP A 171 8.59 3.36 4.30
CA TRP A 171 9.15 2.30 3.49
C TRP A 171 10.22 1.54 4.24
N TYR A 172 10.25 0.25 4.04
CA TYR A 172 11.17 -0.68 4.67
C TYR A 172 11.83 -1.55 3.61
N LEU A 173 13.15 -1.67 3.71
CA LEU A 173 13.92 -2.65 2.98
C LEU A 173 13.96 -3.94 3.81
N ILE A 174 13.58 -5.05 3.19
CA ILE A 174 13.74 -6.39 3.76
C ILE A 174 14.88 -7.07 2.99
N GLY A 175 15.83 -7.60 3.71
CA GLY A 175 17.01 -8.23 3.14
C GLY A 175 17.85 -8.98 4.17
N LYS A 176 18.90 -9.66 3.70
CA LYS A 176 19.86 -10.38 4.54
C LYS A 176 21.13 -9.55 4.68
N GLU A 177 21.82 -9.66 5.80
CA GLU A 177 23.18 -9.16 5.88
C GLU A 177 24.10 -9.97 4.97
N HIS A 178 24.91 -9.27 4.18
CA HIS A 178 25.88 -9.90 3.29
C HIS A 178 27.08 -10.36 4.09
N LYS A 179 27.34 -11.69 4.12
CA LYS A 179 28.44 -12.31 4.86
C LYS A 179 28.50 -11.84 6.33
N PRO A 180 27.45 -12.09 7.12
CA PRO A 180 27.41 -11.67 8.51
C PRO A 180 28.51 -12.33 9.32
N GLN A 181 29.17 -11.60 10.24
CA GLN A 181 30.24 -12.12 11.08
C GLN A 181 29.78 -13.22 12.05
N ASP A 182 28.52 -13.13 12.48
CA ASP A 182 27.86 -14.08 13.36
C ASP A 182 27.22 -15.28 12.64
N GLY A 183 27.35 -15.34 11.30
CA GLY A 183 26.71 -16.36 10.46
C GLY A 183 25.18 -16.24 10.37
N ASN A 184 24.58 -15.20 10.91
CA ASN A 184 23.13 -15.03 10.91
C ASN A 184 22.61 -14.58 9.54
N THR A 185 21.99 -15.49 8.82
CA THR A 185 21.40 -15.27 7.48
C THR A 185 19.90 -14.95 7.50
N MET A 186 19.33 -14.61 8.65
CA MET A 186 17.90 -14.28 8.77
C MET A 186 17.58 -12.98 8.03
N MET A 187 16.34 -12.90 7.52
CA MET A 187 15.81 -11.67 6.97
C MET A 187 15.68 -10.59 8.05
N LYS A 188 16.15 -9.40 7.74
CA LYS A 188 16.09 -8.22 8.61
C LYS A 188 15.30 -7.11 7.90
N THR A 189 14.66 -6.26 8.68
CA THR A 189 13.87 -5.13 8.20
C THR A 189 14.58 -3.82 8.55
N PHE A 190 14.83 -3.00 7.53
CA PHE A 190 15.52 -1.72 7.65
C PHE A 190 14.59 -0.58 7.22
N GLY A 191 14.23 0.31 8.12
CA GLY A 191 13.49 1.53 7.78
C GLY A 191 14.34 2.46 6.91
N LEU A 192 13.80 2.90 5.76
CA LEU A 192 14.54 3.75 4.84
C LEU A 192 14.88 5.12 5.44
N ASP A 193 14.06 5.59 6.39
CA ASP A 193 14.26 6.83 7.13
C ASP A 193 15.48 6.83 8.06
N ARG A 194 16.10 5.65 8.24
CA ARG A 194 17.31 5.42 9.06
C ARG A 194 18.53 5.03 8.23
N ILE A 195 18.41 5.07 6.91
CA ILE A 195 19.48 4.75 5.97
C ILE A 195 20.13 6.03 5.50
N THR A 196 21.45 6.14 5.71
CA THR A 196 22.29 7.21 5.13
C THR A 196 23.47 6.61 4.37
N ASP A 197 24.09 7.40 3.51
CA ASP A 197 25.27 7.00 2.71
C ASP A 197 25.07 5.69 1.94
N LEU A 198 23.89 5.57 1.28
CA LEU A 198 23.55 4.40 0.48
C LEU A 198 24.47 4.30 -0.75
N ASP A 199 25.15 3.16 -0.90
CA ASP A 199 25.97 2.84 -2.05
C ASP A 199 25.62 1.45 -2.60
N ILE A 200 25.62 1.32 -3.93
CA ILE A 200 25.34 0.07 -4.65
C ILE A 200 26.68 -0.56 -5.04
N LYS A 201 27.00 -1.67 -4.41
CA LYS A 201 28.26 -2.36 -4.67
C LYS A 201 28.24 -3.09 -6.03
N ASN A 202 29.41 -3.23 -6.63
CA ASN A 202 29.58 -4.06 -7.83
C ASN A 202 29.33 -5.57 -7.56
N THR A 203 29.45 -5.97 -6.28
CA THR A 203 29.21 -7.35 -5.83
C THR A 203 27.76 -7.75 -6.06
N SER A 204 27.57 -8.92 -6.68
CA SER A 204 26.26 -9.55 -6.84
C SER A 204 26.12 -10.67 -5.83
N PHE A 205 24.87 -10.98 -5.47
CA PHE A 205 24.53 -12.10 -4.59
C PHE A 205 23.57 -13.09 -5.29
N GLN A 206 23.59 -14.33 -4.84
CA GLN A 206 22.60 -15.31 -5.28
C GLN A 206 21.38 -15.18 -4.41
N ARG A 207 20.23 -14.90 -5.03
CA ARG A 207 18.96 -14.75 -4.32
C ARG A 207 18.41 -16.13 -3.98
N ASP A 208 18.13 -16.37 -2.71
CA ASP A 208 17.42 -17.55 -2.27
C ASP A 208 15.93 -17.46 -2.63
N ASP A 209 15.23 -18.58 -2.54
CA ASP A 209 13.78 -18.64 -2.68
C ASP A 209 13.13 -17.88 -1.52
N TYR A 210 12.65 -16.68 -1.82
CA TYR A 210 11.95 -15.83 -0.88
C TYR A 210 10.70 -15.29 -1.56
N TYR A 211 9.55 -15.65 -1.03
CA TYR A 211 8.24 -15.30 -1.56
C TYR A 211 7.54 -14.34 -0.59
N PRO A 212 7.79 -13.03 -0.69
CA PRO A 212 7.26 -12.05 0.25
C PRO A 212 5.74 -12.08 0.33
N ASP A 213 5.04 -12.28 -0.79
CA ASP A 213 3.58 -12.35 -0.83
C ASP A 213 3.05 -13.45 0.08
N LYS A 214 3.66 -14.63 0.08
CA LYS A 214 3.28 -15.75 0.97
C LYS A 214 3.65 -15.49 2.43
N ILE A 215 4.80 -14.84 2.66
CA ILE A 215 5.31 -14.60 4.02
C ILE A 215 4.45 -13.57 4.74
N PHE A 216 4.02 -12.53 4.01
CA PHE A 216 3.23 -11.43 4.54
C PHE A 216 1.72 -11.57 4.29
N GLU A 217 1.28 -12.63 3.60
CA GLU A 217 -0.13 -12.85 3.22
C GLU A 217 -1.09 -12.70 4.41
N TYR A 218 -0.68 -13.22 5.58
CA TYR A 218 -1.47 -13.15 6.81
C TYR A 218 -0.76 -12.32 7.89
N SER A 219 0.01 -11.32 7.50
CA SER A 219 0.70 -10.43 8.44
C SER A 219 0.17 -9.02 8.32
N PHE A 220 -0.23 -8.44 9.45
CA PHE A 220 -0.48 -7.01 9.54
C PHE A 220 0.86 -6.30 9.82
N GLY A 221 1.23 -5.34 8.97
CA GLY A 221 2.46 -4.56 9.14
C GLY A 221 3.71 -5.17 8.53
N ILE A 222 4.85 -4.93 9.18
CA ILE A 222 6.19 -5.27 8.66
C ILE A 222 6.82 -6.48 9.36
N ILE A 223 6.17 -6.99 10.40
CA ILE A 223 6.67 -8.13 11.17
C ILE A 223 6.18 -9.42 10.51
N SER A 224 7.12 -10.22 10.01
CA SER A 224 6.89 -11.59 9.58
C SER A 224 7.15 -12.54 10.76
N SER A 225 6.19 -12.63 11.67
CA SER A 225 6.28 -13.55 12.82
C SER A 225 6.32 -15.02 12.38
N GLU A 226 7.02 -15.86 13.14
CA GLU A 226 6.94 -17.33 13.04
C GLU A 226 5.64 -17.88 13.64
N GLU A 227 4.88 -17.06 14.35
CA GLU A 227 3.57 -17.47 14.86
C GLU A 227 2.64 -17.89 13.71
N GLU A 228 1.85 -18.90 13.95
CA GLU A 228 0.85 -19.36 12.98
C GLU A 228 -0.29 -18.36 12.84
N SER A 229 -0.82 -18.28 11.62
CA SER A 229 -2.04 -17.52 11.36
C SER A 229 -3.23 -18.16 12.05
N GLN A 230 -4.06 -17.36 12.69
CA GLN A 230 -5.21 -17.86 13.46
C GLN A 230 -6.41 -16.93 13.29
N LYS A 231 -7.60 -17.48 13.55
CA LYS A 231 -8.83 -16.68 13.53
C LYS A 231 -8.86 -15.79 14.75
N ILE A 232 -8.79 -14.47 14.53
CA ILE A 232 -8.94 -13.45 15.56
C ILE A 232 -10.35 -12.87 15.46
N LEU A 233 -11.05 -12.86 16.58
CA LEU A 233 -12.39 -12.30 16.69
C LEU A 233 -12.33 -11.04 17.53
N ILE A 234 -12.83 -9.94 16.99
CA ILE A 234 -12.89 -8.64 17.66
C ILE A 234 -14.33 -8.15 17.72
N SER A 235 -14.68 -7.46 18.81
CA SER A 235 -15.92 -6.69 18.92
C SER A 235 -15.57 -5.22 19.02
N CYS A 236 -16.27 -4.39 18.31
CA CYS A 236 -16.16 -2.94 18.37
C CYS A 236 -17.53 -2.28 18.49
N ASP A 237 -17.56 -1.03 18.91
CA ASP A 237 -18.78 -0.25 18.89
C ASP A 237 -19.25 -0.01 17.45
N TRP A 238 -20.51 0.39 17.30
CA TRP A 238 -21.12 0.58 15.99
C TRP A 238 -20.34 1.57 15.11
N GLN A 239 -19.91 2.69 15.68
CA GLN A 239 -19.20 3.72 14.92
C GLN A 239 -17.84 3.22 14.43
N GLN A 240 -17.04 2.62 15.31
CA GLN A 240 -15.75 2.04 14.93
C GLN A 240 -15.92 0.92 13.90
N GLY A 241 -16.96 0.11 14.05
CA GLY A 241 -17.30 -0.93 13.08
C GLY A 241 -17.54 -0.40 11.67
N GLN A 242 -18.19 0.78 11.52
CA GLN A 242 -18.36 1.38 10.19
C GLN A 242 -17.03 1.86 9.60
N TYR A 243 -16.13 2.47 10.42
CA TYR A 243 -14.80 2.87 9.96
C TYR A 243 -13.96 1.66 9.54
N ILE A 244 -13.94 0.60 10.34
CA ILE A 244 -13.19 -0.64 10.03
C ILE A 244 -13.73 -1.33 8.78
N LYS A 245 -15.05 -1.27 8.52
CA LYS A 245 -15.63 -1.79 7.28
C LYS A 245 -15.24 -0.96 6.05
N SER A 246 -15.13 0.36 6.20
CA SER A 246 -14.73 1.24 5.09
C SER A 246 -13.24 1.14 4.74
N MET A 247 -12.40 0.78 5.73
CA MET A 247 -10.97 0.56 5.57
C MET A 247 -10.56 -0.70 6.37
N PRO A 248 -10.71 -1.89 5.76
CA PRO A 248 -10.42 -3.15 6.42
C PRO A 248 -8.97 -3.27 6.90
N PHE A 249 -8.76 -3.89 8.06
CA PHE A 249 -7.41 -4.18 8.57
C PHE A 249 -6.63 -5.12 7.65
N HIS A 250 -7.35 -6.06 7.02
CA HIS A 250 -6.74 -7.12 6.23
C HIS A 250 -7.77 -7.69 5.25
N HIS A 251 -7.31 -8.24 4.11
CA HIS A 251 -8.19 -8.84 3.10
C HIS A 251 -9.02 -10.01 3.64
N SER A 252 -8.55 -10.71 4.68
CA SER A 252 -9.29 -11.80 5.34
C SER A 252 -10.42 -11.32 6.27
N GLN A 253 -10.69 -10.03 6.35
CA GLN A 253 -11.70 -9.47 7.24
C GLN A 253 -13.11 -9.88 6.83
N ILE A 254 -13.88 -10.42 7.78
CA ILE A 254 -15.28 -10.78 7.61
C ILE A 254 -16.11 -10.16 8.74
N VAL A 255 -17.23 -9.55 8.40
CA VAL A 255 -18.22 -9.09 9.38
C VAL A 255 -19.08 -10.29 9.79
N GLU A 256 -18.94 -10.74 11.03
CA GLU A 256 -19.67 -11.90 11.56
C GLU A 256 -21.06 -11.51 12.09
N LYS A 257 -21.16 -10.32 12.67
CA LYS A 257 -22.41 -9.83 13.27
C LYS A 257 -22.44 -8.30 13.32
N GLU A 258 -23.62 -7.73 13.09
CA GLU A 258 -23.90 -6.32 13.30
C GLU A 258 -25.18 -6.18 14.13
N ASP A 259 -25.12 -5.43 15.24
CA ASP A 259 -26.28 -5.14 16.09
C ASP A 259 -26.24 -3.68 16.55
N LYS A 260 -26.91 -2.82 15.80
CA LYS A 260 -26.97 -1.39 16.10
C LYS A 260 -27.65 -1.10 17.44
N SER A 261 -28.63 -1.93 17.84
CA SER A 261 -29.37 -1.74 19.09
C SER A 261 -28.50 -2.02 20.31
N LYS A 262 -27.50 -2.89 20.16
CA LYS A 262 -26.50 -3.21 21.19
C LYS A 262 -25.20 -2.43 21.05
N ASN A 263 -25.14 -1.53 20.06
CA ASN A 263 -23.91 -0.77 19.74
C ASN A 263 -22.71 -1.70 19.50
N GLU A 264 -22.92 -2.80 18.76
CA GLU A 264 -21.89 -3.85 18.57
C GLU A 264 -21.75 -4.25 17.11
N VAL A 265 -20.49 -4.36 16.65
CA VAL A 265 -20.09 -5.03 15.42
C VAL A 265 -19.02 -6.05 15.76
N VAL A 266 -19.20 -7.30 15.31
CA VAL A 266 -18.25 -8.38 15.51
C VAL A 266 -17.59 -8.72 14.17
N ILE A 267 -16.27 -8.72 14.16
CA ILE A 267 -15.43 -8.90 12.97
C ILE A 267 -14.47 -10.04 13.23
N SER A 268 -14.29 -10.92 12.26
CA SER A 268 -13.24 -11.92 12.27
C SER A 268 -12.16 -11.59 11.25
N LEU A 269 -10.94 -11.97 11.58
CA LEU A 269 -9.74 -11.84 10.77
C LEU A 269 -8.97 -13.16 10.84
N PHE A 270 -8.31 -13.54 9.75
CA PHE A 270 -7.37 -14.65 9.77
C PHE A 270 -5.98 -14.11 9.49
N LEU A 271 -5.19 -13.92 10.55
CA LEU A 271 -3.85 -13.35 10.47
C LEU A 271 -2.97 -13.75 11.67
N LYS A 272 -1.69 -13.45 11.57
CA LYS A 272 -0.72 -13.62 12.65
C LYS A 272 -0.92 -12.49 13.67
N PRO A 273 -1.02 -12.79 14.98
CA PRO A 273 -1.20 -11.77 16.03
C PRO A 273 0.12 -11.06 16.33
N THR A 274 0.64 -10.32 15.36
CA THR A 274 1.91 -9.61 15.47
C THR A 274 1.83 -8.40 16.38
N TYR A 275 2.99 -7.91 16.83
CA TYR A 275 3.10 -6.66 17.59
C TYR A 275 2.50 -5.46 16.84
N ASP A 276 2.68 -5.38 15.51
CA ASP A 276 2.08 -4.32 14.70
C ASP A 276 0.56 -4.33 14.78
N PHE A 277 -0.05 -5.53 14.78
CA PHE A 277 -1.51 -5.66 14.92
C PHE A 277 -2.00 -5.35 16.34
N GLU A 278 -1.25 -5.73 17.37
CA GLU A 278 -1.54 -5.30 18.75
C GLU A 278 -1.59 -3.78 18.87
N ARG A 279 -0.56 -3.11 18.36
CA ARG A 279 -0.48 -1.64 18.39
C ARG A 279 -1.62 -0.99 17.62
N GLU A 280 -2.05 -1.61 16.50
CA GLU A 280 -3.21 -1.15 15.76
C GLU A 280 -4.47 -1.21 16.62
N LEU A 281 -4.76 -2.36 17.23
CA LEU A 281 -5.94 -2.54 18.07
C LEU A 281 -5.94 -1.60 19.29
N LEU A 282 -4.79 -1.42 19.94
CA LEU A 282 -4.65 -0.50 21.08
C LEU A 282 -4.90 0.96 20.68
N SER A 283 -4.69 1.35 19.45
CA SER A 283 -4.96 2.71 18.97
C SER A 283 -6.45 3.09 18.98
N TYR A 284 -7.35 2.10 18.99
CA TYR A 284 -8.80 2.30 19.08
C TYR A 284 -9.29 2.49 20.54
N GLY A 285 -8.39 2.36 21.52
CA GLY A 285 -8.72 2.55 22.94
C GLY A 285 -9.83 1.61 23.40
N SER A 286 -10.86 2.16 24.04
CA SER A 286 -12.02 1.37 24.53
C SER A 286 -13.04 1.00 23.44
N GLY A 287 -12.88 1.51 22.23
CA GLY A 287 -13.80 1.26 21.09
C GLY A 287 -13.69 -0.13 20.49
N ILE A 288 -12.65 -0.92 20.87
CA ILE A 288 -12.41 -2.26 20.36
C ILE A 288 -12.04 -3.24 21.45
N LYS A 289 -12.43 -4.51 21.27
CA LYS A 289 -12.15 -5.59 22.22
C LYS A 289 -11.87 -6.88 21.48
N VAL A 290 -10.78 -7.57 21.84
CA VAL A 290 -10.50 -8.91 21.37
C VAL A 290 -11.35 -9.92 22.12
N LEU A 291 -12.08 -10.76 21.38
CA LEU A 291 -12.91 -11.83 21.91
C LEU A 291 -12.15 -13.17 21.89
N ALA A 292 -11.42 -13.46 20.81
CA ALA A 292 -10.64 -14.68 20.62
C ALA A 292 -9.43 -14.41 19.71
N PRO A 293 -8.36 -15.23 19.78
CA PRO A 293 -8.15 -16.32 20.71
C PRO A 293 -7.78 -15.83 22.11
N GLU A 294 -7.92 -16.68 23.11
CA GLU A 294 -7.69 -16.30 24.52
C GLU A 294 -6.23 -15.91 24.80
N SER A 295 -5.28 -16.54 24.11
CA SER A 295 -3.84 -16.18 24.20
C SER A 295 -3.59 -14.73 23.79
N PHE A 296 -4.13 -14.31 22.65
CA PHE A 296 -3.99 -12.95 22.14
C PHE A 296 -4.74 -11.93 23.02
N LYS A 297 -5.94 -12.28 23.45
CA LYS A 297 -6.73 -11.46 24.39
C LYS A 297 -6.00 -11.24 25.72
N LYS A 298 -5.35 -12.28 26.27
CA LYS A 298 -4.54 -12.17 27.49
C LYS A 298 -3.38 -11.19 27.30
N ARG A 299 -2.67 -11.29 26.19
CA ARG A 299 -1.54 -10.42 25.85
C ARG A 299 -1.96 -8.94 25.77
N LEU A 300 -3.07 -8.65 25.08
CA LEU A 300 -3.62 -7.30 25.03
C LEU A 300 -4.09 -6.82 26.41
N LYS A 301 -4.71 -7.69 27.20
CA LYS A 301 -5.14 -7.34 28.57
C LYS A 301 -3.97 -6.96 29.47
N GLU A 302 -2.86 -7.66 29.35
CA GLU A 302 -1.62 -7.34 30.06
C GLU A 302 -1.08 -5.97 29.66
N GLU A 303 -1.06 -5.67 28.36
CA GLU A 303 -0.59 -4.38 27.85
C GLU A 303 -1.50 -3.23 28.30
N VAL A 304 -2.83 -3.38 28.24
CA VAL A 304 -3.79 -2.41 28.77
C VAL A 304 -3.60 -2.19 30.28
N HIS A 305 -3.30 -3.25 31.02
CA HIS A 305 -3.00 -3.15 32.44
C HIS A 305 -1.72 -2.34 32.70
N ASN A 306 -0.67 -2.61 31.92
CA ASN A 306 0.57 -1.84 31.99
C ASN A 306 0.33 -0.36 31.68
N MET A 307 -0.43 -0.06 30.63
CA MET A 307 -0.83 1.30 30.29
C MET A 307 -1.59 1.97 31.46
N TYR A 308 -2.58 1.29 32.05
CA TYR A 308 -3.35 1.81 33.17
C TYR A 308 -2.45 2.13 34.38
N THR A 309 -1.48 1.27 34.68
CA THR A 309 -0.57 1.48 35.82
C THR A 309 0.33 2.69 35.68
N MET A 310 0.68 3.08 34.41
CA MET A 310 1.46 4.29 34.14
C MET A 310 0.71 5.59 34.55
N TYR A 311 -0.63 5.58 34.53
CA TYR A 311 -1.47 6.73 34.90
C TYR A 311 -1.95 6.69 36.36
N LYS A 312 -1.62 5.65 37.10
CA LYS A 312 -2.09 5.44 38.46
C LYS A 312 -1.20 6.12 39.53
N LYS A 313 -0.24 6.94 39.09
CA LYS A 313 0.67 7.67 39.98
C LYS A 313 -0.02 8.85 40.68
#